data_3d14f4e7f3c669801bb93452d4367474
#
_entry.id   3d14f4e7f3c669801bb93452d4367474
#
_cell.length_a   1.000
_cell.length_b   1.000
_cell.length_c   1.000
_cell.angle_alpha   90.00
_cell.angle_beta   90.00
_cell.angle_gamma   90.00
#
_symmetry.space_group_name_H-M   'P 1'
#
loop_
_entity.id
_entity.type
_entity.pdbx_description
1 polymer ?
#
loop_
_entity_poly.entity_id
_entity_poly.type
_entity_poly.pdbx_seq_one_letter_code
_entity_poly.pdbx_strand_id
1 'polypeptide(L)'
;HSRSGARPRSPAAPLPRLLVLPLLAATATIALWGWLRPSPAAQTTRQRVVLWQHTRGGFQAAGRNLLASQAAIAPDGSSIVYSDSAEGGIQLYRKLRHEREAGPIAGTEGGVSPFFSPDGKWVGYVTTDGRLRKVSVDGGGSITLAEDANTIQVSGAWLDNGTIVYAGEVTDLKKV
;
A
#
# COMPACT_ATOMS: atom_id res chain seq x y z
N HIS A 1 -21.56 65.64 -50.57
CA HIS A 1 -22.71 65.10 -49.76
C HIS A 1 -22.79 63.62 -49.95
N SER A 2 -22.30 62.89 -48.95
CA SER A 2 -22.41 61.47 -48.92
C SER A 2 -23.18 61.08 -47.64
N ARG A 3 -24.42 60.64 -47.82
CA ARG A 3 -25.29 60.15 -46.72
C ARG A 3 -24.97 58.69 -46.41
N SER A 4 -24.37 58.46 -45.29
CA SER A 4 -24.18 57.18 -44.71
C SER A 4 -25.54 56.63 -44.20
N GLY A 5 -26.05 55.60 -44.85
CA GLY A 5 -27.29 54.89 -44.48
C GLY A 5 -26.99 53.85 -43.43
N ALA A 6 -27.34 54.11 -42.18
CA ALA A 6 -27.34 53.14 -41.10
C ALA A 6 -28.46 52.08 -41.36
N ARG A 7 -28.06 50.82 -41.51
CA ARG A 7 -29.03 49.68 -41.55
C ARG A 7 -29.63 49.44 -40.16
N PRO A 8 -30.96 49.35 -40.07
CA PRO A 8 -31.57 49.01 -38.79
C PRO A 8 -31.24 47.58 -38.44
N ARG A 9 -30.78 47.34 -37.19
CA ARG A 9 -30.64 46.01 -36.61
C ARG A 9 -32.04 45.45 -36.34
N SER A 10 -32.37 44.34 -37.00
CA SER A 10 -33.58 43.58 -36.70
C SER A 10 -33.53 43.07 -35.27
N PRO A 11 -34.62 43.23 -34.49
CA PRO A 11 -34.70 42.66 -33.18
C PRO A 11 -34.74 41.12 -33.27
N ALA A 12 -33.89 40.44 -32.49
CA ALA A 12 -33.88 38.99 -32.41
C ALA A 12 -35.28 38.53 -31.97
N ALA A 13 -35.89 37.67 -32.77
CA ALA A 13 -37.19 37.10 -32.48
C ALA A 13 -37.14 36.29 -31.18
N PRO A 14 -38.09 36.45 -30.25
CA PRO A 14 -38.13 35.64 -29.03
C PRO A 14 -38.39 34.16 -29.42
N LEU A 15 -37.55 33.28 -28.95
CA LEU A 15 -37.76 31.82 -29.11
C LEU A 15 -39.16 31.43 -28.67
N PRO A 16 -39.90 30.67 -29.46
CA PRO A 16 -41.27 30.27 -29.10
C PRO A 16 -41.27 29.51 -27.77
N ARG A 17 -41.98 29.99 -26.80
CA ARG A 17 -42.14 29.41 -25.45
C ARG A 17 -42.46 27.92 -25.47
N LEU A 18 -42.98 27.41 -26.58
CA LEU A 18 -43.28 25.99 -26.80
C LEU A 18 -42.06 25.07 -26.87
N LEU A 19 -40.84 25.61 -27.21
CA LEU A 19 -39.60 24.83 -27.33
C LEU A 19 -38.76 24.86 -26.03
N VAL A 20 -39.01 25.79 -25.13
CA VAL A 20 -38.26 25.95 -23.87
C VAL A 20 -38.59 24.82 -22.88
N LEU A 21 -39.84 24.44 -22.76
CA LEU A 21 -40.31 23.40 -21.84
C LEU A 21 -39.69 21.99 -22.17
N PRO A 22 -39.71 21.51 -23.42
CA PRO A 22 -39.09 20.22 -23.71
C PRO A 22 -37.55 20.25 -23.56
N LEU A 23 -36.92 21.39 -23.79
CA LEU A 23 -35.46 21.52 -23.60
C LEU A 23 -35.07 21.43 -22.11
N LEU A 24 -35.84 22.10 -21.25
CA LEU A 24 -35.63 22.02 -19.78
C LEU A 24 -35.93 20.62 -19.24
N ALA A 25 -36.94 19.94 -19.77
CA ALA A 25 -37.25 18.55 -19.39
C ALA A 25 -36.12 17.60 -19.82
N ALA A 26 -35.55 17.78 -21.03
CA ALA A 26 -34.45 16.95 -21.50
C ALA A 26 -33.16 17.15 -20.67
N THR A 27 -32.84 18.39 -20.28
CA THR A 27 -31.69 18.65 -19.42
C THR A 27 -31.87 18.11 -18.01
N ALA A 28 -33.07 18.20 -17.46
CA ALA A 28 -33.38 17.63 -16.14
C ALA A 28 -33.29 16.10 -16.13
N THR A 29 -33.78 15.43 -17.17
CA THR A 29 -33.67 13.97 -17.31
C THR A 29 -32.22 13.49 -17.47
N ILE A 30 -31.40 14.20 -18.23
CA ILE A 30 -29.96 13.88 -18.38
C ILE A 30 -29.22 14.08 -17.04
N ALA A 31 -29.52 15.15 -16.33
CA ALA A 31 -28.91 15.41 -15.01
C ALA A 31 -29.31 14.35 -13.99
N LEU A 32 -30.59 13.98 -13.95
CA LEU A 32 -31.11 12.94 -13.08
C LEU A 32 -30.51 11.57 -13.40
N TRP A 33 -30.36 11.26 -14.67
CA TRP A 33 -29.76 10.00 -15.13
C TRP A 33 -28.25 9.95 -14.82
N GLY A 34 -27.54 11.09 -14.89
CA GLY A 34 -26.16 11.21 -14.46
C GLY A 34 -25.97 10.99 -12.96
N TRP A 35 -26.96 11.45 -12.16
CA TRP A 35 -26.93 11.32 -10.70
C TRP A 35 -27.34 9.92 -10.21
N LEU A 36 -28.21 9.25 -10.95
CA LEU A 36 -28.68 7.88 -10.67
C LEU A 36 -27.74 6.79 -11.23
N ARG A 37 -26.71 7.15 -11.99
CA ARG A 37 -25.70 6.15 -12.39
C ARG A 37 -24.97 5.66 -11.15
N PRO A 38 -25.03 4.36 -10.82
CA PRO A 38 -24.16 3.84 -9.77
C PRO A 38 -22.72 4.12 -10.22
N SER A 39 -21.95 4.76 -9.34
CA SER A 39 -20.49 4.88 -9.55
C SER A 39 -19.98 3.51 -9.95
N PRO A 40 -19.14 3.39 -11.00
CA PRO A 40 -18.55 2.11 -11.31
C PRO A 40 -17.87 1.62 -10.04
N ALA A 41 -18.41 0.55 -9.47
CA ALA A 41 -17.81 -0.09 -8.31
C ALA A 41 -16.36 -0.34 -8.68
N ALA A 42 -15.45 0.17 -7.87
CA ALA A 42 -14.03 -0.08 -8.04
C ALA A 42 -13.91 -1.60 -8.21
N GLN A 43 -13.54 -2.02 -9.42
CA GLN A 43 -13.37 -3.44 -9.70
C GLN A 43 -12.18 -3.88 -8.85
N THR A 44 -12.48 -4.40 -7.68
CA THR A 44 -11.51 -5.10 -6.86
C THR A 44 -11.09 -6.32 -7.67
N THR A 45 -10.06 -6.18 -8.46
CA THR A 45 -9.45 -7.30 -9.16
C THR A 45 -8.87 -8.20 -8.09
N ARG A 46 -9.63 -9.21 -7.69
CA ARG A 46 -9.11 -10.30 -6.86
C ARG A 46 -8.08 -11.06 -7.72
N GLN A 47 -6.87 -10.57 -7.73
CA GLN A 47 -5.77 -11.37 -8.24
C GLN A 47 -5.50 -12.47 -7.20
N ARG A 48 -5.77 -13.70 -7.57
CA ARG A 48 -5.30 -14.86 -6.82
C ARG A 48 -3.80 -14.95 -7.06
N VAL A 49 -3.03 -14.18 -6.29
CA VAL A 49 -1.59 -14.36 -6.26
C VAL A 49 -1.35 -15.66 -5.52
N VAL A 50 -0.93 -16.70 -6.23
CA VAL A 50 -0.38 -17.90 -5.58
C VAL A 50 0.99 -17.47 -5.06
N LEU A 51 1.03 -16.96 -3.85
CA LEU A 51 2.25 -16.47 -3.19
C LEU A 51 3.19 -17.60 -2.78
N TRP A 52 2.70 -18.84 -2.80
CA TRP A 52 3.36 -20.01 -2.23
C TRP A 52 3.27 -21.19 -3.20
N GLN A 53 4.29 -21.41 -4.00
CA GLN A 53 4.73 -22.74 -4.36
C GLN A 53 6.07 -22.95 -3.69
N HIS A 54 6.03 -23.22 -2.41
CA HIS A 54 7.20 -23.69 -1.69
C HIS A 54 7.26 -25.21 -1.85
N THR A 55 8.20 -25.66 -2.67
CA THR A 55 8.38 -27.09 -2.99
C THR A 55 9.15 -27.82 -1.91
N ARG A 56 9.62 -27.15 -0.86
CA ARG A 56 10.36 -27.79 0.25
C ARG A 56 10.02 -27.14 1.58
N GLY A 57 9.33 -27.92 2.42
CA GLY A 57 9.03 -27.52 3.77
C GLY A 57 7.89 -26.49 3.81
N GLY A 58 6.70 -26.92 4.17
CA GLY A 58 5.61 -26.01 4.45
C GLY A 58 6.08 -24.93 5.41
N PHE A 59 5.31 -23.87 5.49
CA PHE A 59 5.38 -22.84 6.52
C PHE A 59 5.42 -23.50 7.90
N GLN A 60 6.56 -24.10 8.20
CA GLN A 60 6.88 -24.60 9.50
C GLN A 60 7.44 -23.42 10.26
N ALA A 61 6.54 -22.75 10.98
CA ALA A 61 6.98 -21.99 12.14
C ALA A 61 7.91 -22.91 12.91
N ALA A 62 9.21 -22.73 12.74
CA ALA A 62 10.23 -23.51 13.43
C ALA A 62 9.96 -23.41 14.92
N GLY A 63 9.38 -24.48 15.48
CA GLY A 63 9.21 -24.65 16.90
C GLY A 63 8.31 -23.63 17.60
N ARG A 64 7.02 -23.92 17.69
CA ARG A 64 6.05 -23.42 18.71
C ARG A 64 5.81 -21.92 18.89
N ASN A 65 6.38 -21.00 18.12
CA ASN A 65 6.03 -19.60 18.20
C ASN A 65 5.33 -19.15 16.92
N LEU A 66 4.03 -19.37 16.86
CA LEU A 66 3.11 -18.92 15.80
C LEU A 66 3.07 -17.38 15.62
N LEU A 67 3.82 -16.64 16.45
CA LEU A 67 3.80 -15.19 16.49
C LEU A 67 4.90 -14.52 15.67
N ALA A 68 5.92 -15.28 15.25
CA ALA A 68 7.10 -14.72 14.58
C ALA A 68 7.07 -14.77 13.03
N SER A 69 6.02 -15.31 12.45
CA SER A 69 5.93 -15.47 10.99
C SER A 69 4.99 -14.45 10.37
N GLN A 70 5.33 -13.18 10.51
CA GLN A 70 4.59 -12.11 9.83
C GLN A 70 5.22 -11.82 8.46
N ALA A 71 4.38 -11.58 7.49
CA ALA A 71 4.77 -11.09 6.18
C ALA A 71 4.27 -9.66 6.03
N ALA A 72 5.10 -8.82 5.43
CA ALA A 72 4.75 -7.47 5.05
C ALA A 72 4.67 -7.34 3.53
N ILE A 73 3.70 -6.58 3.05
CA ILE A 73 3.53 -6.26 1.63
C ILE A 73 4.04 -4.84 1.41
N ALA A 74 4.83 -4.64 0.37
CA ALA A 74 5.28 -3.30 -0.01
C ALA A 74 4.09 -2.38 -0.28
N PRO A 75 4.14 -1.08 0.05
CA PRO A 75 3.04 -0.14 -0.13
C PRO A 75 2.49 -0.09 -1.56
N ASP A 76 3.34 -0.28 -2.56
CA ASP A 76 2.99 -0.34 -3.98
C ASP A 76 2.55 -1.74 -4.47
N GLY A 77 2.56 -2.74 -3.58
CA GLY A 77 2.23 -4.13 -3.91
C GLY A 77 3.27 -4.85 -4.78
N SER A 78 4.46 -4.29 -4.97
CA SER A 78 5.50 -4.85 -5.85
C SER A 78 6.20 -6.07 -5.28
N SER A 79 6.25 -6.19 -3.96
CA SER A 79 6.97 -7.25 -3.26
C SER A 79 6.37 -7.60 -1.91
N ILE A 80 6.80 -8.74 -1.39
CA ILE A 80 6.51 -9.20 -0.04
C ILE A 80 7.82 -9.53 0.65
N VAL A 81 7.93 -9.16 1.92
CA VAL A 81 9.02 -9.55 2.80
C VAL A 81 8.47 -10.41 3.93
N TYR A 82 9.15 -11.48 4.24
CA TYR A 82 8.78 -12.43 5.30
C TYR A 82 10.01 -13.06 5.92
N SER A 83 9.86 -13.59 7.12
CA SER A 83 10.92 -14.37 7.78
C SER A 83 10.82 -15.83 7.39
N ASP A 84 11.96 -16.44 7.10
CA ASP A 84 12.07 -17.86 6.83
C ASP A 84 13.35 -18.44 7.46
N SER A 85 13.38 -19.74 7.63
CA SER A 85 14.53 -20.48 8.16
C SER A 85 15.31 -21.11 7.01
N ALA A 86 16.59 -20.78 6.91
CA ALA A 86 17.54 -21.40 6.02
C ALA A 86 18.64 -22.13 6.81
N GLU A 87 19.61 -22.71 6.14
CA GLU A 87 20.75 -23.40 6.77
C GLU A 87 21.54 -22.52 7.75
N GLY A 88 21.47 -21.18 7.57
CA GLY A 88 22.10 -20.18 8.44
C GLY A 88 21.24 -19.65 9.58
N GLY A 89 20.04 -20.16 9.79
CA GLY A 89 19.09 -19.67 10.79
C GLY A 89 17.93 -18.84 10.20
N ILE A 90 17.26 -18.06 11.05
CA ILE A 90 16.15 -17.19 10.62
C ILE A 90 16.70 -15.97 9.90
N GLN A 91 16.08 -15.60 8.78
CA GLN A 91 16.46 -14.45 7.98
C GLN A 91 15.23 -13.88 7.25
N LEU A 92 15.27 -12.62 6.85
CA LEU A 92 14.24 -12.05 5.99
C LEU A 92 14.48 -12.40 4.52
N TYR A 93 13.41 -12.74 3.84
CA TYR A 93 13.35 -13.02 2.42
C TYR A 93 12.42 -12.03 1.73
N ARG A 94 12.82 -11.59 0.54
CA ARG A 94 12.00 -10.78 -0.34
C ARG A 94 11.56 -11.57 -1.55
N LYS A 95 10.29 -11.49 -1.89
CA LYS A 95 9.73 -12.04 -3.12
C LYS A 95 9.13 -10.92 -3.94
N LEU A 96 9.65 -10.67 -5.12
CA LEU A 96 9.07 -9.75 -6.08
C LEU A 96 7.83 -10.39 -6.75
N ARG A 97 6.85 -9.56 -7.10
CA ARG A 97 5.58 -10.02 -7.67
C ARG A 97 5.73 -10.82 -8.95
N HIS A 98 6.73 -10.48 -9.78
CA HIS A 98 6.99 -11.11 -11.08
C HIS A 98 8.05 -12.21 -11.02
N GLU A 99 8.75 -12.39 -9.92
CA GLU A 99 9.72 -13.46 -9.72
C GLU A 99 9.04 -14.73 -9.20
N ARG A 100 9.63 -15.87 -9.51
CA ARG A 100 9.13 -17.17 -9.02
C ARG A 100 9.65 -17.48 -7.63
N GLU A 101 10.87 -17.09 -7.34
CA GLU A 101 11.58 -17.42 -6.11
C GLU A 101 11.80 -16.18 -5.26
N ALA A 102 11.91 -16.38 -3.96
CA ALA A 102 12.30 -15.35 -3.02
C ALA A 102 13.81 -15.40 -2.81
N GLY A 103 14.42 -14.23 -2.65
CA GLY A 103 15.82 -14.11 -2.26
C GLY A 103 15.98 -13.61 -0.83
N PRO A 104 17.05 -14.01 -0.12
CA PRO A 104 17.38 -13.48 1.19
C PRO A 104 17.76 -12.00 1.11
N ILE A 105 17.36 -11.22 2.10
CA ILE A 105 17.82 -9.84 2.27
C ILE A 105 19.08 -9.88 3.11
N ALA A 106 20.22 -9.53 2.52
CA ALA A 106 21.52 -9.55 3.22
C ALA A 106 21.50 -8.62 4.44
N GLY A 107 22.12 -9.05 5.55
CA GLY A 107 22.23 -8.30 6.79
C GLY A 107 20.96 -8.35 7.67
N THR A 108 20.10 -9.33 7.46
CA THR A 108 18.86 -9.51 8.23
C THR A 108 18.82 -10.81 9.02
N GLU A 109 19.97 -11.35 9.36
CA GLU A 109 20.11 -12.55 10.17
C GLU A 109 19.39 -12.36 11.52
N GLY A 110 18.64 -13.37 11.94
CA GLY A 110 17.78 -13.32 13.13
C GLY A 110 16.53 -12.43 12.96
N GLY A 111 16.28 -11.89 11.77
CA GLY A 111 15.18 -10.97 11.51
C GLY A 111 13.81 -11.64 11.50
N VAL A 112 12.86 -11.05 12.25
CA VAL A 112 11.46 -11.46 12.34
C VAL A 112 10.56 -10.22 12.24
N SER A 113 9.29 -10.44 11.95
CA SER A 113 8.25 -9.41 11.94
C SER A 113 8.58 -8.16 11.10
N PRO A 114 8.82 -8.34 9.82
CA PRO A 114 9.12 -7.23 8.94
C PRO A 114 7.93 -6.28 8.77
N PHE A 115 8.22 -5.01 8.55
CA PHE A 115 7.28 -3.98 8.13
C PHE A 115 7.96 -2.98 7.20
N PHE A 116 7.23 -2.42 6.25
CA PHE A 116 7.80 -1.49 5.29
C PHE A 116 7.77 -0.05 5.78
N SER A 117 8.73 0.76 5.31
CA SER A 117 8.60 2.20 5.31
C SER A 117 7.48 2.63 4.33
N PRO A 118 6.84 3.80 4.52
CA PRO A 118 5.79 4.29 3.64
C PRO A 118 6.22 4.44 2.17
N ASP A 119 7.47 4.76 1.92
CA ASP A 119 8.05 4.87 0.58
C ASP A 119 8.48 3.53 -0.04
N GLY A 120 8.39 2.43 0.72
CA GLY A 120 8.74 1.08 0.29
C GLY A 120 10.24 0.81 0.13
N LYS A 121 11.12 1.75 0.50
CA LYS A 121 12.58 1.61 0.30
C LYS A 121 13.28 0.92 1.45
N TRP A 122 12.66 0.89 2.61
CA TRP A 122 13.23 0.32 3.82
C TRP A 122 12.31 -0.75 4.41
N VAL A 123 12.91 -1.71 5.05
CA VAL A 123 12.25 -2.73 5.86
C VAL A 123 12.72 -2.56 7.30
N GLY A 124 11.76 -2.27 8.20
CA GLY A 124 11.96 -2.37 9.63
C GLY A 124 11.69 -3.80 10.07
N TYR A 125 12.40 -4.30 11.06
CA TYR A 125 12.22 -5.64 11.60
C TYR A 125 12.79 -5.74 13.02
N VAL A 126 12.35 -6.75 13.75
CA VAL A 126 12.91 -7.08 15.05
C VAL A 126 13.79 -8.31 14.89
N THR A 127 14.88 -8.37 15.63
CA THR A 127 15.75 -9.54 15.69
C THR A 127 15.36 -10.45 16.86
N THR A 128 15.68 -11.72 16.76
CA THR A 128 15.40 -12.71 17.83
C THR A 128 16.08 -12.38 19.16
N ASP A 129 17.07 -11.49 19.18
CA ASP A 129 17.75 -10.98 20.37
C ASP A 129 17.18 -9.63 20.88
N GLY A 130 16.01 -9.21 20.38
CA GLY A 130 15.27 -8.05 20.91
C GLY A 130 15.69 -6.69 20.38
N ARG A 131 16.31 -6.61 19.20
CA ARG A 131 16.66 -5.35 18.59
C ARG A 131 15.71 -4.94 17.48
N LEU A 132 15.30 -3.68 17.47
CA LEU A 132 14.66 -3.08 16.32
C LEU A 132 15.71 -2.61 15.34
N ARG A 133 15.63 -3.05 14.11
CA ARG A 133 16.58 -2.70 13.05
C ARG A 133 15.85 -2.30 11.77
N LYS A 134 16.56 -1.61 10.89
CA LYS A 134 16.13 -1.36 9.52
C LYS A 134 17.21 -1.70 8.52
N VAL A 135 16.78 -2.07 7.33
CA VAL A 135 17.65 -2.39 6.19
C VAL A 135 17.03 -1.85 4.91
N SER A 136 17.84 -1.52 3.91
CA SER A 136 17.31 -1.26 2.57
C SER A 136 16.59 -2.50 2.02
N VAL A 137 15.51 -2.31 1.30
CA VAL A 137 14.77 -3.40 0.65
C VAL A 137 15.63 -4.20 -0.32
N ASP A 138 16.70 -3.62 -0.85
CA ASP A 138 17.67 -4.26 -1.74
C ASP A 138 18.82 -4.94 -0.97
N GLY A 139 18.76 -4.92 0.35
CA GLY A 139 19.77 -5.51 1.23
C GLY A 139 20.91 -4.56 1.55
N GLY A 140 21.89 -5.07 2.30
CA GLY A 140 23.09 -4.32 2.70
C GLY A 140 23.26 -4.25 4.22
N GLY A 141 23.94 -3.21 4.69
CA GLY A 141 24.15 -2.98 6.12
C GLY A 141 22.84 -2.62 6.83
N SER A 142 22.49 -3.36 7.87
CA SER A 142 21.34 -3.01 8.71
C SER A 142 21.73 -2.03 9.81
N ILE A 143 20.80 -1.16 10.18
CA ILE A 143 20.99 -0.12 11.18
C ILE A 143 20.12 -0.46 12.40
N THR A 144 20.71 -0.55 13.59
CA THR A 144 19.98 -0.70 14.85
C THR A 144 19.34 0.62 15.24
N LEU A 145 18.07 0.59 15.57
CA LEU A 145 17.25 1.74 15.95
C LEU A 145 16.94 1.71 17.45
N ALA A 146 16.73 0.52 18.02
CA ALA A 146 16.49 0.31 19.44
C ALA A 146 16.97 -1.08 19.87
N GLU A 147 17.31 -1.23 21.14
CA GLU A 147 17.88 -2.45 21.74
C GLU A 147 16.89 -3.22 22.64
N ASP A 148 15.63 -2.76 22.71
CA ASP A 148 14.64 -3.22 23.69
C ASP A 148 13.28 -3.54 23.06
N ALA A 149 13.28 -4.06 21.84
CA ALA A 149 12.07 -4.49 21.15
C ALA A 149 11.58 -5.83 21.71
N ASN A 150 10.26 -5.93 21.85
CA ASN A 150 9.64 -7.16 22.31
C ASN A 150 9.69 -8.24 21.21
N THR A 151 10.20 -9.42 21.54
CA THR A 151 10.33 -10.56 20.62
C THR A 151 9.10 -11.47 20.61
N ILE A 152 8.15 -11.26 21.53
CA ILE A 152 6.96 -12.10 21.67
C ILE A 152 5.74 -11.46 21.00
N GLN A 153 5.55 -10.15 21.21
CA GLN A 153 4.49 -9.37 20.58
C GLN A 153 5.08 -8.44 19.54
N VAL A 154 5.56 -9.02 18.48
CA VAL A 154 6.31 -8.28 17.49
C VAL A 154 5.38 -7.56 16.54
N SER A 155 5.30 -6.28 16.70
CA SER A 155 4.54 -5.40 15.83
C SER A 155 5.26 -4.07 15.73
N GLY A 156 5.47 -3.60 14.53
CA GLY A 156 6.00 -2.28 14.24
C GLY A 156 5.22 -1.61 13.13
N ALA A 157 5.10 -0.31 13.22
CA ALA A 157 4.49 0.52 12.18
C ALA A 157 5.41 1.70 11.88
N TRP A 158 5.62 1.97 10.61
CA TRP A 158 6.39 3.10 10.14
C TRP A 158 5.43 4.17 9.61
N LEU A 159 5.45 5.35 10.23
CA LEU A 159 4.55 6.44 9.90
C LEU A 159 5.14 7.33 8.80
N ASP A 160 4.28 8.07 8.09
CA ASP A 160 4.68 8.95 6.98
C ASP A 160 5.67 10.06 7.38
N ASN A 161 5.67 10.45 8.66
CA ASN A 161 6.60 11.43 9.22
C ASN A 161 7.98 10.85 9.58
N GLY A 162 8.22 9.57 9.24
CA GLY A 162 9.48 8.89 9.54
C GLY A 162 9.56 8.24 10.92
N THR A 163 8.57 8.45 11.79
CA THR A 163 8.51 7.85 13.11
C THR A 163 8.20 6.35 13.01
N ILE A 164 8.90 5.53 13.76
CA ILE A 164 8.59 4.12 13.92
C ILE A 164 7.99 3.91 15.30
N VAL A 165 6.82 3.28 15.36
CA VAL A 165 6.18 2.82 16.59
C VAL A 165 6.36 1.33 16.68
N TYR A 166 6.83 0.82 17.82
CA TYR A 166 7.10 -0.59 18.04
C TYR A 166 6.73 -1.03 19.46
N ALA A 167 6.50 -2.32 19.63
CA ALA A 167 6.28 -2.90 20.95
C ALA A 167 7.63 -3.04 21.65
N GLY A 168 7.77 -2.38 22.79
CA GLY A 168 8.89 -2.53 23.72
C GLY A 168 8.70 -3.74 24.65
N GLU A 169 9.59 -3.92 25.61
CA GLU A 169 9.44 -4.97 26.61
C GLU A 169 8.14 -4.78 27.41
N VAL A 170 7.41 -5.86 27.55
CA VAL A 170 6.28 -6.07 28.51
C VAL A 170 5.00 -5.24 28.33
N THR A 171 4.68 -4.51 27.35
CA THR A 171 3.37 -3.85 27.13
C THR A 171 3.45 -2.37 26.69
N ASP A 172 4.64 -1.80 26.61
CA ASP A 172 4.79 -0.42 26.23
C ASP A 172 4.93 -0.25 24.70
N LEU A 173 4.21 0.71 24.15
CA LEU A 173 4.48 1.21 22.82
C LEU A 173 5.55 2.27 22.87
N LYS A 174 6.63 2.07 22.14
CA LYS A 174 7.75 2.99 22.00
C LYS A 174 7.80 3.60 20.61
N LYS A 175 8.50 4.71 20.48
CA LYS A 175 8.73 5.38 19.20
C LYS A 175 10.20 5.75 19.03
N VAL A 176 10.68 5.70 17.83
CA VAL A 176 12.00 6.14 17.40
C VAL A 176 11.92 6.83 16.04
#